data_2fac83025cedb159832ad46bcc33537d
#
_entry.id   2fac83025cedb159832ad46bcc33537d
#
_cell.length_a   1.000
_cell.length_b   1.000
_cell.length_c   1.000
_cell.angle_alpha   90.00
_cell.angle_beta   90.00
_cell.angle_gamma   90.00
#
_symmetry.space_group_name_H-M   'P 1'
#
loop_
_entity.id
_entity.type
_entity.pdbx_description
1 polymer ?
#
loop_
_entity_poly.entity_id
_entity_poly.type
_entity_poly.pdbx_seq_one_letter_code
_entity_poly.pdbx_strand_id
1 'polypeptide(L)'
;REGSGMVQFAKDYPDRFFDVGIAEQHAVTFAAGLACEGFKPIVAIYSTFLQRAYDQLIHDVALQNLDVTFALDRSGLVGADGATHAGNYDMAYLRCIPNMVIMAPSNENESRQMLTTAFLYKGPAAVRYPRGAGIGVPVEKTFDSLPIGKGKVLRNGKNIAILAFG
;
A
#
# COMPACT_ATOMS: atom_id res chain seq x y z
N ARG A 1 -14.77 6.10 0.20
CA ARG A 1 -14.14 6.59 1.45
C ARG A 1 -14.51 5.74 2.66
N GLU A 2 -15.76 5.29 2.77
CA GLU A 2 -16.22 4.48 3.92
C GLU A 2 -15.49 3.12 3.99
N GLY A 3 -15.46 2.41 2.87
CA GLY A 3 -14.78 1.12 2.79
C GLY A 3 -13.28 1.16 3.06
N SER A 4 -12.63 2.27 2.81
CA SER A 4 -11.19 2.47 3.07
C SER A 4 -10.89 3.13 4.41
N GLY A 5 -11.89 3.36 5.28
CA GLY A 5 -11.71 4.00 6.58
C GLY A 5 -11.32 5.49 6.53
N MET A 6 -11.50 6.17 5.40
CA MET A 6 -11.02 7.54 5.17
C MET A 6 -12.04 8.64 5.54
N VAL A 7 -13.14 8.28 6.19
CA VAL A 7 -14.23 9.24 6.51
C VAL A 7 -13.73 10.39 7.41
N GLN A 8 -12.94 10.05 8.43
CA GLN A 8 -12.42 11.08 9.35
C GLN A 8 -11.39 11.96 8.66
N PHE A 9 -10.47 11.37 7.90
CA PHE A 9 -9.49 12.15 7.13
C PHE A 9 -10.16 13.12 6.15
N ALA A 10 -11.21 12.69 5.45
CA ALA A 10 -11.94 13.54 4.52
C ALA A 10 -12.65 14.73 5.21
N LYS A 11 -13.04 14.57 6.48
CA LYS A 11 -13.62 15.67 7.29
C LYS A 11 -12.56 16.65 7.79
N ASP A 12 -11.42 16.11 8.25
CA ASP A 12 -10.38 16.92 8.88
C ASP A 12 -9.51 17.65 7.84
N TYR A 13 -9.38 17.07 6.64
CA TYR A 13 -8.54 17.59 5.56
C TYR A 13 -9.26 17.56 4.19
N PRO A 14 -10.38 18.28 4.03
CA PRO A 14 -11.18 18.23 2.80
C PRO A 14 -10.40 18.64 1.55
N ASP A 15 -9.46 19.57 1.66
CA ASP A 15 -8.63 20.03 0.54
C ASP A 15 -7.50 19.05 0.16
N ARG A 16 -7.34 17.99 0.92
CA ARG A 16 -6.34 16.93 0.69
C ARG A 16 -6.96 15.58 0.40
N PHE A 17 -8.28 15.51 0.31
CA PHE A 17 -9.01 14.29 0.06
C PHE A 17 -9.77 14.37 -1.26
N PHE A 18 -9.50 13.41 -2.15
CA PHE A 18 -10.12 13.30 -3.46
C PHE A 18 -10.83 11.96 -3.58
N ASP A 19 -12.15 11.97 -3.61
CA ASP A 19 -12.96 10.79 -3.86
C ASP A 19 -13.20 10.68 -5.37
N VAL A 20 -12.51 9.74 -6.01
CA VAL A 20 -12.60 9.52 -7.46
C VAL A 20 -13.68 8.52 -7.85
N GLY A 21 -14.49 8.05 -6.90
CA GLY A 21 -15.50 7.03 -7.12
C GLY A 21 -14.89 5.67 -7.52
N ILE A 22 -15.57 4.94 -8.39
CA ILE A 22 -15.10 3.65 -8.93
C ILE A 22 -14.36 3.90 -10.25
N ALA A 23 -13.22 4.57 -10.17
CA ALA A 23 -12.42 4.97 -11.31
C ALA A 23 -10.91 4.75 -11.02
N GLU A 24 -10.52 3.49 -10.91
CA GLU A 24 -9.18 3.09 -10.47
C GLU A 24 -8.08 3.63 -11.38
N GLN A 25 -8.28 3.58 -12.70
CA GLN A 25 -7.34 4.11 -13.67
C GLN A 25 -7.15 5.63 -13.50
N HIS A 26 -8.25 6.36 -13.33
CA HIS A 26 -8.21 7.80 -13.06
C HIS A 26 -7.49 8.10 -11.75
N ALA A 27 -7.74 7.32 -10.70
CA ALA A 27 -7.07 7.50 -9.40
C ALA A 27 -5.54 7.46 -9.52
N VAL A 28 -5.01 6.51 -10.27
CA VAL A 28 -3.56 6.33 -10.43
C VAL A 28 -2.96 7.43 -11.33
N THR A 29 -3.58 7.73 -12.48
CA THR A 29 -3.12 8.82 -13.35
C THR A 29 -3.19 10.18 -12.67
N PHE A 30 -4.26 10.45 -11.91
CA PHE A 30 -4.39 11.67 -11.13
C PHE A 30 -3.30 11.79 -10.06
N ALA A 31 -3.02 10.71 -9.35
CA ALA A 31 -1.91 10.65 -8.38
C ALA A 31 -0.56 10.91 -9.06
N ALA A 32 -0.32 10.35 -10.25
CA ALA A 32 0.88 10.62 -11.03
C ALA A 32 1.01 12.11 -11.36
N GLY A 33 -0.07 12.75 -11.81
CA GLY A 33 -0.10 14.19 -12.06
C GLY A 33 0.22 15.04 -10.82
N LEU A 34 -0.34 14.69 -9.67
CA LEU A 34 -0.01 15.35 -8.40
C LEU A 34 1.48 15.17 -8.04
N ALA A 35 2.03 13.98 -8.25
CA ALA A 35 3.43 13.70 -7.96
C ALA A 35 4.38 14.48 -8.89
N CYS A 36 4.02 14.73 -10.15
CA CYS A 36 4.77 15.60 -11.07
C CYS A 36 4.88 17.04 -10.56
N GLU A 37 3.86 17.52 -9.84
CA GLU A 37 3.84 18.86 -9.22
C GLU A 37 4.50 18.88 -7.81
N GLY A 38 5.16 17.80 -7.42
CA GLY A 38 5.90 17.71 -6.15
C GLY A 38 5.05 17.35 -4.94
N PHE A 39 3.77 17.01 -5.12
CA PHE A 39 2.97 16.45 -4.04
C PHE A 39 3.35 14.98 -3.76
N LYS A 40 2.93 14.48 -2.61
CA LYS A 40 3.10 13.08 -2.22
C LYS A 40 1.75 12.40 -2.06
N PRO A 41 1.13 11.97 -3.16
CA PRO A 41 -0.18 11.35 -3.13
C PRO A 41 -0.12 9.94 -2.52
N ILE A 42 -1.19 9.61 -1.78
CA ILE A 42 -1.44 8.27 -1.29
C ILE A 42 -2.71 7.75 -1.97
N VAL A 43 -2.58 6.70 -2.74
CA VAL A 43 -3.70 6.01 -3.39
C VAL A 43 -4.17 4.89 -2.47
N ALA A 44 -5.29 5.12 -1.78
CA ALA A 44 -5.94 4.11 -0.94
C ALA A 44 -6.91 3.30 -1.81
N ILE A 45 -6.56 2.07 -2.11
CA ILE A 45 -7.28 1.21 -3.05
C ILE A 45 -7.22 -0.24 -2.59
N TYR A 46 -8.25 -1.04 -2.94
CA TYR A 46 -8.20 -2.48 -2.67
C TYR A 46 -7.18 -3.15 -3.61
N SER A 47 -6.47 -4.14 -3.08
CA SER A 47 -5.48 -4.92 -3.83
C SER A 47 -6.05 -5.44 -5.16
N THR A 48 -7.24 -6.06 -5.13
CA THR A 48 -7.89 -6.58 -6.34
C THR A 48 -8.26 -5.48 -7.35
N PHE A 49 -8.63 -4.29 -6.90
CA PHE A 49 -9.07 -3.22 -7.80
C PHE A 49 -7.91 -2.47 -8.45
N LEU A 50 -6.73 -2.47 -7.85
CA LEU A 50 -5.54 -1.92 -8.49
C LEU A 50 -5.19 -2.65 -9.80
N GLN A 51 -5.63 -3.89 -9.99
CA GLN A 51 -5.45 -4.61 -11.25
C GLN A 51 -6.02 -3.86 -12.46
N ARG A 52 -7.12 -3.09 -12.28
CA ARG A 52 -7.70 -2.27 -13.37
C ARG A 52 -6.84 -1.07 -13.75
N ALA A 53 -5.96 -0.64 -12.87
CA ALA A 53 -5.05 0.49 -13.09
C ALA A 53 -3.58 0.05 -13.22
N TYR A 54 -3.35 -1.20 -13.58
CA TYR A 54 -2.00 -1.75 -13.66
C TYR A 54 -1.18 -1.08 -14.77
N ASP A 55 -1.77 -0.81 -15.91
CA ASP A 55 -1.13 -0.06 -16.99
C ASP A 55 -0.73 1.35 -16.53
N GLN A 56 -1.63 2.09 -15.87
CA GLN A 56 -1.35 3.43 -15.35
C GLN A 56 -0.29 3.40 -14.25
N LEU A 57 -0.28 2.36 -13.41
CA LEU A 57 0.77 2.20 -12.40
C LEU A 57 2.14 2.03 -13.06
N ILE A 58 2.25 1.23 -14.12
CA ILE A 58 3.50 1.05 -14.86
C ILE A 58 3.85 2.32 -15.63
N HIS A 59 2.95 2.78 -16.50
CA HIS A 59 3.22 3.81 -17.48
C HIS A 59 3.30 5.20 -16.84
N ASP A 60 2.31 5.56 -16.01
CA ASP A 60 2.21 6.92 -15.50
C ASP A 60 3.04 7.14 -14.23
N VAL A 61 3.27 6.09 -13.43
CA VAL A 61 3.98 6.20 -12.14
C VAL A 61 5.37 5.60 -12.20
N ALA A 62 5.48 4.29 -12.48
CA ALA A 62 6.73 3.56 -12.28
C ALA A 62 7.81 3.93 -13.30
N LEU A 63 7.48 4.07 -14.58
CA LEU A 63 8.42 4.47 -15.63
C LEU A 63 9.02 5.86 -15.37
N GLN A 64 8.28 6.74 -14.74
CA GLN A 64 8.72 8.08 -14.35
C GLN A 64 9.34 8.12 -12.94
N ASN A 65 9.37 7.00 -12.23
CA ASN A 65 9.83 6.89 -10.85
C ASN A 65 9.20 7.92 -9.90
N LEU A 66 7.89 8.14 -10.03
CA LEU A 66 7.18 9.15 -9.25
C LEU A 66 6.93 8.71 -7.80
N ASP A 67 6.97 9.66 -6.89
CA ASP A 67 6.75 9.47 -5.44
C ASP A 67 5.25 9.24 -5.13
N VAL A 68 4.71 8.09 -5.52
CA VAL A 68 3.33 7.69 -5.24
C VAL A 68 3.31 6.52 -4.25
N THR A 69 2.56 6.67 -3.16
CA THR A 69 2.34 5.61 -2.18
C THR A 69 1.00 4.92 -2.44
N PHE A 70 1.03 3.60 -2.61
CA PHE A 70 -0.16 2.75 -2.73
C PHE A 70 -0.46 2.08 -1.39
N ALA A 71 -1.57 2.44 -0.76
CA ALA A 71 -2.10 1.79 0.44
C ALA A 71 -3.11 0.72 -0.01
N LEU A 72 -2.66 -0.53 -0.07
CA LEU A 72 -3.41 -1.65 -0.62
C LEU A 72 -4.17 -2.39 0.48
N ASP A 73 -5.44 -2.06 0.60
CA ASP A 73 -6.36 -2.75 1.51
C ASP A 73 -6.82 -4.09 0.91
N ARG A 74 -7.25 -5.00 1.74
CA ARG A 74 -7.78 -6.32 1.38
C ARG A 74 -6.79 -7.18 0.58
N SER A 75 -5.54 -7.15 0.97
CA SER A 75 -4.54 -8.06 0.43
C SER A 75 -4.70 -9.46 0.99
N GLY A 76 -4.59 -10.47 0.11
CA GLY A 76 -4.80 -11.86 0.46
C GLY A 76 -6.28 -12.26 0.47
N LEU A 77 -6.62 -13.25 1.30
CA LEU A 77 -7.99 -13.77 1.43
C LEU A 77 -8.87 -12.79 2.21
N VAL A 78 -10.10 -12.61 1.77
CA VAL A 78 -11.01 -11.57 2.28
C VAL A 78 -12.30 -12.13 2.91
N GLY A 79 -12.43 -13.45 3.03
CA GLY A 79 -13.57 -14.09 3.67
C GLY A 79 -14.90 -13.76 2.99
N ALA A 80 -15.79 -13.12 3.73
CA ALA A 80 -17.16 -12.82 3.28
C ALA A 80 -17.26 -11.91 2.05
N ASP A 81 -16.24 -11.12 1.74
CA ASP A 81 -16.24 -10.28 0.54
C ASP A 81 -16.16 -11.11 -0.76
N GLY A 82 -15.74 -12.36 -0.67
CA GLY A 82 -15.78 -13.33 -1.76
C GLY A 82 -14.62 -13.21 -2.75
N ALA A 83 -14.64 -14.08 -3.76
CA ALA A 83 -13.57 -14.25 -4.72
C ALA A 83 -13.24 -12.98 -5.54
N THR A 84 -14.25 -12.15 -5.80
CA THR A 84 -14.09 -10.89 -6.55
C THR A 84 -13.29 -9.83 -5.83
N HIS A 85 -13.13 -9.97 -4.51
CA HIS A 85 -12.41 -9.03 -3.66
C HIS A 85 -11.07 -9.57 -3.14
N ALA A 86 -10.75 -10.84 -3.42
CA ALA A 86 -9.51 -11.46 -2.99
C ALA A 86 -8.27 -10.80 -3.63
N GLY A 87 -7.35 -10.33 -2.79
CA GLY A 87 -6.14 -9.61 -3.18
C GLY A 87 -4.92 -10.51 -3.25
N ASN A 88 -4.96 -11.56 -4.09
CA ASN A 88 -3.93 -12.59 -4.13
C ASN A 88 -2.82 -12.35 -5.15
N TYR A 89 -2.98 -11.36 -6.04
CA TYR A 89 -2.09 -11.20 -7.19
C TYR A 89 -1.16 -9.99 -7.09
N ASP A 90 -1.38 -9.08 -6.14
CA ASP A 90 -0.65 -7.83 -6.00
C ASP A 90 0.88 -8.02 -5.91
N MET A 91 1.35 -8.93 -5.08
CA MET A 91 2.79 -9.20 -4.98
C MET A 91 3.37 -9.72 -6.31
N ALA A 92 2.63 -10.56 -7.02
CA ALA A 92 3.09 -11.13 -8.28
C ALA A 92 3.25 -10.07 -9.36
N TYR A 93 2.26 -9.20 -9.54
CA TYR A 93 2.31 -8.19 -10.60
C TYR A 93 3.10 -6.93 -10.21
N LEU A 94 3.23 -6.59 -8.92
CA LEU A 94 4.04 -5.45 -8.48
C LEU A 94 5.54 -5.75 -8.46
N ARG A 95 5.93 -6.98 -8.08
CA ARG A 95 7.36 -7.33 -7.93
C ARG A 95 8.17 -7.30 -9.22
N CYS A 96 7.55 -7.38 -10.38
CA CYS A 96 8.24 -7.30 -11.67
C CYS A 96 8.50 -5.85 -12.13
N ILE A 97 7.94 -4.86 -11.43
CA ILE A 97 8.09 -3.44 -11.78
C ILE A 97 9.38 -2.91 -11.17
N PRO A 98 10.32 -2.37 -11.98
CA PRO A 98 11.53 -1.75 -11.47
C PRO A 98 11.20 -0.60 -10.50
N ASN A 99 12.06 -0.40 -9.51
CA ASN A 99 11.97 0.66 -8.49
C ASN A 99 10.74 0.58 -7.55
N MET A 100 9.84 -0.37 -7.75
CA MET A 100 8.70 -0.58 -6.86
C MET A 100 9.15 -1.21 -5.54
N VAL A 101 8.88 -0.54 -4.43
CA VAL A 101 9.05 -1.09 -3.08
C VAL A 101 7.73 -1.66 -2.60
N ILE A 102 7.72 -2.94 -2.19
CA ILE A 102 6.53 -3.62 -1.68
C ILE A 102 6.77 -4.00 -0.23
N MET A 103 5.86 -3.60 0.64
CA MET A 103 5.93 -3.84 2.08
C MET A 103 4.67 -4.54 2.58
N ALA A 104 4.85 -5.53 3.45
CA ALA A 104 3.78 -6.32 4.03
C ALA A 104 3.95 -6.36 5.56
N PRO A 105 3.18 -5.56 6.32
CA PRO A 105 3.31 -5.47 7.77
C PRO A 105 2.76 -6.71 8.47
N SER A 106 3.35 -7.08 9.58
CA SER A 106 2.89 -8.18 10.44
C SER A 106 1.89 -7.73 11.52
N ASN A 107 1.77 -6.42 11.75
CA ASN A 107 0.86 -5.84 12.75
C ASN A 107 0.60 -4.35 12.46
N GLU A 108 -0.25 -3.72 13.28
CA GLU A 108 -0.70 -2.33 13.12
C GLU A 108 0.44 -1.32 13.26
N ASN A 109 1.37 -1.56 14.18
CA ASN A 109 2.50 -0.67 14.39
C ASN A 109 3.45 -0.70 13.19
N GLU A 110 3.76 -1.89 12.71
CA GLU A 110 4.57 -2.07 11.50
C GLU A 110 3.89 -1.47 10.26
N SER A 111 2.55 -1.57 10.16
CA SER A 111 1.77 -0.93 9.09
C SER A 111 1.96 0.58 9.09
N ARG A 112 1.90 1.23 10.26
CA ARG A 112 2.19 2.66 10.41
C ARG A 112 3.61 3.00 9.99
N GLN A 113 4.59 2.24 10.45
CA GLN A 113 6.00 2.46 10.11
C GLN A 113 6.28 2.25 8.61
N MET A 114 5.65 1.24 7.99
CA MET A 114 5.77 0.98 6.55
C MET A 114 5.10 2.08 5.71
N LEU A 115 3.95 2.62 6.13
CA LEU A 115 3.34 3.78 5.49
C LEU A 115 4.23 5.02 5.59
N THR A 116 4.86 5.25 6.75
CA THR A 116 5.86 6.31 6.92
C THR A 116 7.06 6.09 5.99
N THR A 117 7.55 4.85 5.90
CA THR A 117 8.66 4.48 5.02
C THR A 117 8.32 4.73 3.56
N ALA A 118 7.11 4.32 3.12
CA ALA A 118 6.62 4.56 1.76
C ALA A 118 6.55 6.05 1.44
N PHE A 119 6.01 6.85 2.37
CA PHE A 119 5.90 8.30 2.19
C PHE A 119 7.26 9.00 2.09
N LEU A 120 8.27 8.50 2.79
CA LEU A 120 9.64 9.06 2.75
C LEU A 120 10.48 8.55 1.59
N TYR A 121 10.12 7.41 1.02
CA TYR A 121 10.81 6.83 -0.13
C TYR A 121 10.67 7.72 -1.37
N LYS A 122 11.73 7.75 -2.20
CA LYS A 122 11.77 8.50 -3.46
C LYS A 122 11.50 7.58 -4.64
N GLY A 123 10.25 7.37 -4.93
CA GLY A 123 9.75 6.50 -5.98
C GLY A 123 8.46 5.77 -5.57
N PRO A 124 7.94 4.88 -6.41
CA PRO A 124 6.70 4.18 -6.16
C PRO A 124 6.83 3.14 -5.05
N ALA A 125 5.93 3.18 -4.08
CA ALA A 125 5.91 2.23 -2.96
C ALA A 125 4.49 1.73 -2.67
N ALA A 126 4.38 0.46 -2.31
CA ALA A 126 3.12 -0.17 -1.92
C ALA A 126 3.22 -0.76 -0.50
N VAL A 127 2.24 -0.47 0.33
CA VAL A 127 2.03 -1.13 1.61
C VAL A 127 0.74 -1.93 1.52
N ARG A 128 0.84 -3.25 1.65
CA ARG A 128 -0.28 -4.16 1.51
C ARG A 128 -0.68 -4.76 2.85
N TYR A 129 -1.95 -4.69 3.20
CA TYR A 129 -2.47 -5.19 4.47
C TYR A 129 -3.81 -5.92 4.29
N PRO A 130 -4.13 -6.89 5.18
CA PRO A 130 -5.33 -7.70 5.07
C PRO A 130 -6.59 -6.93 5.49
N ARG A 131 -7.75 -7.46 5.12
CA ARG A 131 -9.03 -7.07 5.72
C ARG A 131 -9.17 -7.69 7.10
N GLY A 132 -9.41 -6.86 8.11
CA GLY A 132 -9.66 -7.33 9.48
C GLY A 132 -9.15 -6.36 10.53
N ALA A 133 -9.41 -6.72 11.77
CA ALA A 133 -8.80 -6.03 12.90
C ALA A 133 -7.33 -6.48 13.04
N GLY A 134 -6.49 -5.60 13.51
CA GLY A 134 -5.12 -5.97 13.90
C GLY A 134 -5.09 -6.86 15.13
N ILE A 135 -3.92 -7.36 15.46
CA ILE A 135 -3.71 -8.25 16.62
C ILE A 135 -3.69 -7.52 17.96
N GLY A 136 -3.80 -6.17 17.93
CA GLY A 136 -3.91 -5.34 19.14
C GLY A 136 -2.57 -4.93 19.73
N VAL A 137 -1.52 -4.80 18.93
CA VAL A 137 -0.26 -4.26 19.44
C VAL A 137 -0.35 -2.75 19.67
N PRO A 138 0.38 -2.20 20.65
CA PRO A 138 0.46 -0.76 20.84
C PRO A 138 1.02 -0.09 19.56
N VAL A 139 0.32 0.94 19.09
CA VAL A 139 0.77 1.74 17.95
C VAL A 139 1.55 2.94 18.48
N GLU A 140 2.81 3.04 18.11
CA GLU A 140 3.69 4.14 18.48
C GLU A 140 3.23 5.45 17.82
N LYS A 141 3.40 6.57 18.52
CA LYS A 141 3.01 7.89 17.99
C LYS A 141 4.05 8.51 17.06
N THR A 142 5.27 7.97 17.07
CA THR A 142 6.39 8.44 16.25
C THR A 142 6.20 8.06 14.77
N PHE A 143 6.83 8.82 13.88
CA PHE A 143 6.86 8.56 12.44
C PHE A 143 8.18 7.89 12.04
N ASP A 144 8.51 6.77 12.69
CA ASP A 144 9.75 6.05 12.41
C ASP A 144 9.62 5.25 11.11
N SER A 145 10.64 5.35 10.27
CA SER A 145 10.74 4.55 9.05
C SER A 145 11.51 3.26 9.29
N LEU A 146 11.19 2.24 8.50
CA LEU A 146 11.90 0.97 8.51
C LEU A 146 12.97 0.91 7.42
N PRO A 147 14.08 0.20 7.63
CA PRO A 147 15.11 0.03 6.62
C PRO A 147 14.58 -0.86 5.49
N ILE A 148 14.55 -0.31 4.26
CA ILE A 148 14.12 -1.04 3.06
C ILE A 148 15.08 -2.19 2.75
N GLY A 149 14.54 -3.33 2.32
CA GLY A 149 15.32 -4.51 1.96
C GLY A 149 15.82 -5.35 3.15
N LYS A 150 15.39 -5.02 4.37
CA LYS A 150 15.73 -5.80 5.57
C LYS A 150 14.52 -6.55 6.10
N GLY A 151 14.67 -7.86 6.24
CA GLY A 151 13.72 -8.71 6.95
C GLY A 151 14.07 -8.81 8.45
N LYS A 152 13.09 -9.22 9.24
CA LYS A 152 13.25 -9.47 10.68
C LYS A 152 13.30 -10.98 10.93
N VAL A 153 14.35 -11.46 11.59
CA VAL A 153 14.42 -12.85 12.02
C VAL A 153 13.53 -13.03 13.26
N LEU A 154 12.42 -13.74 13.08
CA LEU A 154 11.47 -14.01 14.17
C LEU A 154 11.86 -15.25 14.98
N ARG A 155 12.49 -16.23 14.34
CA ARG A 155 12.93 -17.49 14.97
C ARG A 155 14.21 -18.01 14.32
N ASN A 156 15.18 -18.36 15.13
CA ASN A 156 16.40 -18.99 14.64
C ASN A 156 16.17 -20.49 14.40
N GLY A 157 16.80 -21.04 13.36
CA GLY A 157 16.75 -22.47 13.02
C GLY A 157 18.00 -22.87 12.24
N LYS A 158 18.12 -24.18 11.93
CA LYS A 158 19.30 -24.73 11.22
C LYS A 158 18.94 -25.43 9.91
N ASN A 159 17.75 -26.01 9.79
CA ASN A 159 17.41 -26.93 8.70
C ASN A 159 16.39 -26.38 7.70
N ILE A 160 15.55 -25.45 8.12
CA ILE A 160 14.47 -24.91 7.29
C ILE A 160 14.45 -23.38 7.46
N ALA A 161 14.32 -22.66 6.35
CA ALA A 161 14.05 -21.24 6.32
C ALA A 161 12.60 -21.00 5.84
N ILE A 162 11.85 -20.20 6.58
CA ILE A 162 10.48 -19.78 6.21
C ILE A 162 10.52 -18.27 6.00
N LEU A 163 10.19 -17.82 4.80
CA LEU A 163 10.04 -16.40 4.47
C LEU A 163 8.55 -16.05 4.52
N ALA A 164 8.16 -15.19 5.47
CA ALA A 164 6.78 -14.73 5.63
C ALA A 164 6.65 -13.27 5.17
N PHE A 165 5.52 -12.94 4.56
CA PHE A 165 5.19 -11.61 4.04
C PHE A 165 3.83 -11.17 4.59
N GLY A 166 3.85 -10.57 5.77
CA GLY A 166 2.66 -10.09 6.48
C GLY A 166 1.93 -11.15 7.30
#